data_e2a5616d41a9abbc7c46cd3fe75220e3
#
_entry.id   e2a5616d41a9abbc7c46cd3fe75220e3
#
_cell.length_a   1.000
_cell.length_b   1.000
_cell.length_c   1.000
_cell.angle_alpha   90.00
_cell.angle_beta   90.00
_cell.angle_gamma   90.00
#
_symmetry.space_group_name_H-M   'P 1'
#
loop_
_entity.id
_entity.type
_entity.pdbx_description
1 polymer ?
#
loop_
_entity_poly.entity_id
_entity_poly.type
_entity_poly.pdbx_seq_one_letter_code
_entity_poly.pdbx_strand_id
1 'polypeptide(L)'
;KPFYALAANVNWYYFLQVAANVAAFGLLGALCMERLGTKRGLLLYGGVLLAFGVDMFNSFQYTKNSALYLTVGLALLAAELGSWSLRTAAGLGWAVLGSMVRFQNFFAVGGLAAALLLWRFLCLDKKARLRAAASAAALFALVGAAKAADLAAYSTGGWRSFAEYNAARTEFSDFKIYSYTDKTQIEVLGYSANDFDMLKSWSFYAPEVF
;
A
#
# COMPACT_ATOMS: atom_id res chain seq x y z
N LYS A 1 -11.66 1.16 14.76
CA LYS A 1 -12.42 1.09 16.05
C LYS A 1 -13.84 0.50 15.92
N PRO A 2 -14.72 0.85 14.91
CA PRO A 2 -16.10 0.35 14.88
C PRO A 2 -16.20 -1.19 14.83
N PHE A 3 -15.38 -1.85 14.03
CA PHE A 3 -15.38 -3.32 13.93
C PHE A 3 -14.99 -4.02 15.23
N TYR A 4 -14.04 -3.47 15.98
CA TYR A 4 -13.65 -4.00 17.30
C TYR A 4 -14.74 -3.81 18.36
N ALA A 5 -15.65 -2.86 18.18
CA ALA A 5 -16.82 -2.72 19.03
C ALA A 5 -17.87 -3.82 18.76
N LEU A 6 -17.91 -4.39 17.54
CA LEU A 6 -18.79 -5.49 17.19
C LEU A 6 -18.27 -6.85 17.69
N ALA A 7 -16.97 -7.10 17.56
CA ALA A 7 -16.33 -8.33 18.03
C ALA A 7 -14.85 -8.05 18.33
N ALA A 8 -14.54 -7.87 19.61
CA ALA A 8 -13.17 -7.52 20.06
C ALA A 8 -12.13 -8.63 19.79
N ASN A 9 -12.58 -9.90 19.78
CA ASN A 9 -11.71 -11.06 19.62
C ASN A 9 -11.37 -11.40 18.17
N VAL A 10 -11.93 -10.67 17.19
CA VAL A 10 -11.65 -10.87 15.78
C VAL A 10 -10.50 -9.97 15.34
N ASN A 11 -9.50 -10.55 14.68
CA ASN A 11 -8.46 -9.75 14.04
C ASN A 11 -9.01 -9.12 12.75
N TRP A 12 -9.78 -8.04 12.91
CA TRP A 12 -10.43 -7.33 11.80
C TRP A 12 -9.43 -6.79 10.78
N TYR A 13 -8.25 -6.40 11.21
CA TYR A 13 -7.21 -5.92 10.32
C TYR A 13 -6.78 -7.00 9.33
N TYR A 14 -6.51 -8.20 9.84
CA TYR A 14 -6.16 -9.35 9.00
C TYR A 14 -7.31 -9.74 8.07
N PHE A 15 -8.51 -9.87 8.62
CA PHE A 15 -9.70 -10.24 7.86
C PHE A 15 -9.98 -9.27 6.69
N LEU A 16 -9.92 -7.95 6.95
CA LEU A 16 -10.15 -6.94 5.92
C LEU A 16 -9.06 -6.97 4.84
N GLN A 17 -7.80 -7.21 5.22
CA GLN A 17 -6.73 -7.36 4.23
C GLN A 17 -6.89 -8.58 3.34
N VAL A 18 -7.26 -9.74 3.92
CA VAL A 18 -7.54 -10.96 3.14
C VAL A 18 -8.69 -10.70 2.17
N ALA A 19 -9.80 -10.15 2.65
CA ALA A 19 -10.95 -9.84 1.83
C ALA A 19 -10.60 -8.87 0.69
N ALA A 20 -9.83 -7.82 0.99
CA ALA A 20 -9.38 -6.86 0.00
C ALA A 20 -8.41 -7.49 -1.02
N ASN A 21 -7.49 -8.36 -0.59
CA ASN A 21 -6.59 -9.07 -1.51
C ASN A 21 -7.36 -10.01 -2.44
N VAL A 22 -8.32 -10.77 -1.92
CA VAL A 22 -9.18 -11.65 -2.74
C VAL A 22 -9.96 -10.83 -3.77
N ALA A 23 -10.57 -9.71 -3.34
CA ALA A 23 -11.30 -8.82 -4.25
C ALA A 23 -10.38 -8.19 -5.30
N ALA A 24 -9.19 -7.75 -4.91
CA ALA A 24 -8.20 -7.16 -5.81
C ALA A 24 -7.72 -8.15 -6.88
N PHE A 25 -7.34 -9.36 -6.48
CA PHE A 25 -6.98 -10.42 -7.43
C PHE A 25 -8.16 -10.82 -8.33
N GLY A 26 -9.38 -10.90 -7.78
CA GLY A 26 -10.58 -11.17 -8.57
C GLY A 26 -10.82 -10.12 -9.65
N LEU A 27 -10.66 -8.84 -9.33
CA LEU A 27 -10.78 -7.74 -10.29
C LEU A 27 -9.68 -7.78 -11.37
N LEU A 28 -8.43 -8.07 -10.99
CA LEU A 28 -7.35 -8.24 -11.97
C LEU A 28 -7.63 -9.41 -12.91
N GLY A 29 -8.08 -10.55 -12.38
CA GLY A 29 -8.46 -11.70 -13.18
C GLY A 29 -9.57 -11.37 -14.16
N ALA A 30 -10.63 -10.70 -13.69
CA ALA A 30 -11.73 -10.25 -14.55
C ALA A 30 -11.25 -9.32 -15.67
N LEU A 31 -10.39 -8.32 -15.35
CA LEU A 31 -9.79 -7.43 -16.34
C LEU A 31 -8.92 -8.18 -17.37
N CYS A 32 -8.10 -9.12 -16.90
CA CYS A 32 -7.27 -9.92 -17.80
C CYS A 32 -8.12 -10.72 -18.79
N MET A 33 -9.18 -11.38 -18.31
CA MET A 33 -10.08 -12.17 -19.16
C MET A 33 -10.86 -11.28 -20.14
N GLU A 34 -11.32 -10.13 -19.70
CA GLU A 34 -12.06 -9.18 -20.54
C GLU A 34 -11.18 -8.61 -21.68
N ARG A 35 -9.92 -8.28 -21.38
CA ARG A 35 -9.03 -7.60 -22.34
C ARG A 35 -8.28 -8.53 -23.27
N LEU A 36 -7.97 -9.74 -22.83
CA LEU A 36 -7.14 -10.70 -23.57
C LEU A 36 -7.93 -11.93 -24.07
N GLY A 37 -9.22 -12.01 -23.72
CA GLY A 37 -10.04 -13.20 -23.89
C GLY A 37 -9.72 -14.29 -22.83
N THR A 38 -10.66 -15.21 -22.64
CA THR A 38 -10.65 -16.15 -21.52
C THR A 38 -9.36 -16.97 -21.41
N LYS A 39 -8.89 -17.57 -22.51
CA LYS A 39 -7.70 -18.44 -22.47
C LYS A 39 -6.42 -17.68 -22.12
N ARG A 40 -6.13 -16.58 -22.83
CA ARG A 40 -4.92 -15.77 -22.60
C ARG A 40 -5.00 -15.04 -21.25
N GLY A 41 -6.19 -14.55 -20.91
CA GLY A 41 -6.45 -13.90 -19.64
C GLY A 41 -6.21 -14.82 -18.45
N LEU A 42 -6.70 -16.07 -18.51
CA LEU A 42 -6.45 -17.08 -17.48
C LEU A 42 -4.97 -17.45 -17.34
N LEU A 43 -4.24 -17.59 -18.46
CA LEU A 43 -2.81 -17.88 -18.43
C LEU A 43 -2.03 -16.74 -17.75
N LEU A 44 -2.29 -15.49 -18.13
CA LEU A 44 -1.64 -14.34 -17.51
C LEU A 44 -2.01 -14.23 -16.04
N TYR A 45 -3.29 -14.34 -15.73
CA TYR A 45 -3.78 -14.24 -14.35
C TYR A 45 -3.24 -15.36 -13.46
N GLY A 46 -3.18 -16.62 -13.98
CA GLY A 46 -2.57 -17.75 -13.30
C GLY A 46 -1.10 -17.51 -13.02
N GLY A 47 -0.35 -16.96 -13.97
CA GLY A 47 1.05 -16.57 -13.78
C GLY A 47 1.20 -15.49 -12.68
N VAL A 48 0.34 -14.50 -12.68
CA VAL A 48 0.33 -13.44 -11.64
C VAL A 48 0.01 -14.02 -10.26
N LEU A 49 -0.99 -14.93 -10.17
CA LEU A 49 -1.33 -15.58 -8.90
C LEU A 49 -0.19 -16.45 -8.38
N LEU A 50 0.47 -17.21 -9.24
CA LEU A 50 1.60 -18.05 -8.85
C LEU A 50 2.82 -17.21 -8.42
N ALA A 51 3.11 -16.15 -9.17
CA ALA A 51 4.28 -15.32 -8.89
C ALA A 51 4.11 -14.42 -7.64
N PHE A 52 2.92 -13.87 -7.42
CA PHE A 52 2.68 -12.87 -6.39
C PHE A 52 1.62 -13.28 -5.37
N GLY A 53 0.56 -13.98 -5.80
CA GLY A 53 -0.56 -14.31 -4.93
C GLY A 53 -0.15 -15.23 -3.79
N VAL A 54 0.62 -16.28 -4.09
CA VAL A 54 1.10 -17.24 -3.08
C VAL A 54 1.91 -16.53 -1.99
N ASP A 55 2.86 -15.67 -2.41
CA ASP A 55 3.67 -14.90 -1.47
C ASP A 55 2.84 -13.88 -0.68
N MET A 56 1.88 -13.22 -1.31
CA MET A 56 1.03 -12.23 -0.64
C MET A 56 0.09 -12.82 0.40
N PHE A 57 -0.37 -14.06 0.21
CA PHE A 57 -1.21 -14.76 1.18
C PHE A 57 -0.41 -15.45 2.28
N ASN A 58 0.83 -15.84 2.01
CA ASN A 58 1.71 -16.44 3.02
C ASN A 58 2.41 -15.39 3.90
N SER A 59 2.72 -14.23 3.35
CA SER A 59 3.45 -13.16 4.02
C SER A 59 2.72 -11.82 3.85
N PHE A 60 1.79 -11.56 4.79
CA PHE A 60 1.05 -10.30 4.78
C PHE A 60 1.97 -9.12 5.05
N GLN A 61 2.17 -8.30 4.02
CA GLN A 61 2.99 -7.10 4.09
C GLN A 61 2.19 -5.92 3.55
N TYR A 62 2.01 -4.88 4.38
CA TYR A 62 1.28 -3.67 3.98
C TYR A 62 1.81 -3.03 2.69
N THR A 63 3.13 -3.13 2.44
CA THR A 63 3.74 -2.62 1.18
C THR A 63 3.24 -3.38 -0.05
N LYS A 64 3.20 -4.72 0.02
CA LYS A 64 2.71 -5.57 -1.08
C LYS A 64 1.22 -5.33 -1.33
N ASN A 65 0.42 -5.29 -0.25
CA ASN A 65 -1.02 -5.05 -0.34
C ASN A 65 -1.32 -3.67 -0.95
N SER A 66 -0.61 -2.63 -0.49
CA SER A 66 -0.72 -1.29 -1.07
C SER A 66 -0.41 -1.28 -2.58
N ALA A 67 0.67 -1.94 -2.99
CA ALA A 67 1.04 -2.02 -4.40
C ALA A 67 -0.01 -2.76 -5.24
N LEU A 68 -0.58 -3.85 -4.72
CA LEU A 68 -1.69 -4.58 -5.37
C LEU A 68 -2.92 -3.67 -5.55
N TYR A 69 -3.34 -2.99 -4.49
CA TYR A 69 -4.52 -2.11 -4.54
C TYR A 69 -4.34 -0.95 -5.50
N LEU A 70 -3.15 -0.33 -5.51
CA LEU A 70 -2.80 0.70 -6.49
C LEU A 70 -2.78 0.16 -7.92
N THR A 71 -2.22 -1.03 -8.12
CA THR A 71 -2.21 -1.67 -9.44
C THR A 71 -3.64 -1.93 -9.95
N VAL A 72 -4.52 -2.45 -9.11
CA VAL A 72 -5.94 -2.64 -9.45
C VAL A 72 -6.61 -1.30 -9.76
N GLY A 73 -6.41 -0.31 -8.91
CA GLY A 73 -6.98 1.03 -9.11
C GLY A 73 -6.56 1.66 -10.43
N LEU A 74 -5.25 1.67 -10.70
CA LEU A 74 -4.70 2.24 -11.94
C LEU A 74 -5.07 1.41 -13.18
N ALA A 75 -5.17 0.07 -13.07
CA ALA A 75 -5.60 -0.78 -14.16
C ALA A 75 -7.08 -0.53 -14.54
N LEU A 76 -7.96 -0.37 -13.55
CA LEU A 76 -9.36 0.02 -13.78
C LEU A 76 -9.46 1.40 -14.42
N LEU A 77 -8.73 2.39 -13.91
CA LEU A 77 -8.66 3.73 -14.48
C LEU A 77 -8.12 3.72 -15.92
N ALA A 78 -7.09 2.91 -16.18
CA ALA A 78 -6.55 2.72 -17.51
C ALA A 78 -7.57 2.05 -18.44
N ALA A 79 -8.30 1.05 -17.95
CA ALA A 79 -9.32 0.35 -18.73
C ALA A 79 -10.46 1.28 -19.18
N GLU A 80 -10.83 2.23 -18.34
CA GLU A 80 -11.93 3.19 -18.53
C GLU A 80 -11.44 4.62 -18.86
N LEU A 81 -10.20 4.75 -19.36
CA LEU A 81 -9.59 6.06 -19.58
C LEU A 81 -10.42 6.90 -20.56
N GLY A 82 -10.88 8.05 -20.09
CA GLY A 82 -11.74 8.95 -20.87
C GLY A 82 -13.23 8.65 -20.77
N SER A 83 -13.65 7.70 -19.93
CA SER A 83 -15.06 7.45 -19.59
C SER A 83 -15.34 7.74 -18.11
N TRP A 84 -16.63 7.88 -17.79
CA TRP A 84 -17.08 7.94 -16.40
C TRP A 84 -18.06 6.78 -16.19
N SER A 85 -17.63 5.82 -15.41
CA SER A 85 -18.36 4.60 -15.12
C SER A 85 -18.20 4.22 -13.65
N LEU A 86 -18.97 3.24 -13.19
CA LEU A 86 -18.79 2.65 -11.89
C LEU A 86 -17.36 2.07 -11.71
N ARG A 87 -16.76 1.58 -12.82
CA ARG A 87 -15.36 1.09 -12.80
C ARG A 87 -14.36 2.22 -12.59
N THR A 88 -14.63 3.42 -13.15
CA THR A 88 -13.81 4.62 -12.85
C THR A 88 -13.87 4.95 -11.37
N ALA A 89 -15.05 4.95 -10.77
CA ALA A 89 -15.22 5.19 -9.34
C ALA A 89 -14.53 4.10 -8.49
N ALA A 90 -14.69 2.83 -8.86
CA ALA A 90 -13.98 1.73 -8.22
C ALA A 90 -12.46 1.87 -8.34
N GLY A 91 -11.96 2.26 -9.51
CA GLY A 91 -10.53 2.52 -9.75
C GLY A 91 -9.99 3.62 -8.83
N LEU A 92 -10.71 4.73 -8.69
CA LEU A 92 -10.39 5.79 -7.73
C LEU A 92 -10.36 5.27 -6.30
N GLY A 93 -11.39 4.52 -5.89
CA GLY A 93 -11.48 3.94 -4.55
C GLY A 93 -10.32 3.00 -4.23
N TRP A 94 -9.96 2.09 -5.13
CA TRP A 94 -8.82 1.19 -4.96
C TRP A 94 -7.49 1.92 -4.90
N ALA A 95 -7.29 2.94 -5.74
CA ALA A 95 -6.07 3.74 -5.71
C ALA A 95 -5.93 4.55 -4.41
N VAL A 96 -7.02 5.12 -3.91
CA VAL A 96 -7.06 5.79 -2.60
C VAL A 96 -6.76 4.80 -1.48
N LEU A 97 -7.42 3.63 -1.47
CA LEU A 97 -7.18 2.58 -0.47
C LEU A 97 -5.70 2.17 -0.45
N GLY A 98 -5.11 1.93 -1.61
CA GLY A 98 -3.69 1.59 -1.71
C GLY A 98 -2.77 2.71 -1.20
N SER A 99 -3.07 3.96 -1.50
CA SER A 99 -2.29 5.11 -1.01
C SER A 99 -2.42 5.31 0.50
N MET A 100 -3.57 4.99 1.10
CA MET A 100 -3.77 5.04 2.55
C MET A 100 -2.99 3.95 3.29
N VAL A 101 -2.83 2.78 2.69
CA VAL A 101 -2.02 1.69 3.27
C VAL A 101 -0.53 2.04 3.25
N ARG A 102 -0.01 2.58 2.13
CA ARG A 102 1.36 3.08 2.04
C ARG A 102 1.47 4.17 0.98
N PHE A 103 1.60 5.41 1.42
CA PHE A 103 1.58 6.58 0.55
C PHE A 103 2.72 6.60 -0.49
N GLN A 104 3.93 6.15 -0.12
CA GLN A 104 5.08 6.11 -1.02
C GLN A 104 4.83 5.23 -2.26
N ASN A 105 4.05 4.16 -2.10
CA ASN A 105 3.71 3.27 -3.21
C ASN A 105 2.87 3.96 -4.29
N PHE A 106 2.14 5.01 -3.95
CA PHE A 106 1.39 5.81 -4.92
C PHE A 106 2.32 6.40 -6.01
N PHE A 107 3.47 6.90 -5.61
CA PHE A 107 4.45 7.42 -6.56
C PHE A 107 5.19 6.29 -7.30
N ALA A 108 5.54 5.20 -6.62
CA ALA A 108 6.24 4.09 -7.24
C ALA A 108 5.38 3.40 -8.32
N VAL A 109 4.17 2.96 -7.97
CA VAL A 109 3.26 2.27 -8.90
C VAL A 109 2.71 3.25 -9.93
N GLY A 110 2.37 4.49 -9.52
CA GLY A 110 1.92 5.55 -10.40
C GLY A 110 2.98 5.94 -11.42
N GLY A 111 4.25 6.05 -11.02
CA GLY A 111 5.36 6.32 -11.91
C GLY A 111 5.55 5.25 -12.98
N LEU A 112 5.47 3.96 -12.59
CA LEU A 112 5.50 2.85 -13.55
C LEU A 112 4.33 2.88 -14.54
N ALA A 113 3.13 3.24 -14.07
CA ALA A 113 1.94 3.31 -14.90
C ALA A 113 1.89 4.60 -15.77
N ALA A 114 2.61 5.66 -15.38
CA ALA A 114 2.50 6.99 -15.97
C ALA A 114 2.79 7.01 -17.48
N ALA A 115 3.81 6.31 -17.94
CA ALA A 115 4.19 6.26 -19.37
C ALA A 115 3.06 5.66 -20.20
N LEU A 116 2.46 4.53 -19.75
CA LEU A 116 1.35 3.88 -20.43
C LEU A 116 0.09 4.76 -20.42
N LEU A 117 -0.24 5.34 -19.28
CA LEU A 117 -1.40 6.22 -19.13
C LEU A 117 -1.27 7.49 -19.98
N LEU A 118 -0.07 8.09 -20.01
CA LEU A 118 0.21 9.26 -20.85
C LEU A 118 0.08 8.92 -22.33
N TRP A 119 0.67 7.83 -22.79
CA TRP A 119 0.53 7.38 -24.16
C TRP A 119 -0.93 7.18 -24.55
N ARG A 120 -1.69 6.45 -23.73
CA ARG A 120 -3.14 6.26 -23.98
C ARG A 120 -3.91 7.58 -23.97
N PHE A 121 -3.59 8.49 -23.04
CA PHE A 121 -4.20 9.81 -22.96
C PHE A 121 -4.01 10.62 -24.27
N LEU A 122 -2.80 10.58 -24.84
CA LEU A 122 -2.50 11.27 -26.09
C LEU A 122 -3.29 10.70 -27.29
N CYS A 123 -3.69 9.43 -27.24
CA CYS A 123 -4.51 8.80 -28.28
C CYS A 123 -6.01 9.08 -28.17
N LEU A 124 -6.49 9.71 -27.08
CA LEU A 124 -7.89 10.01 -26.88
C LEU A 124 -8.34 11.23 -27.70
N ASP A 125 -9.63 11.30 -28.01
CA ASP A 125 -10.27 12.52 -28.51
C ASP A 125 -10.35 13.63 -27.43
N LYS A 126 -10.68 14.86 -27.82
CA LYS A 126 -10.70 16.01 -26.92
C LYS A 126 -11.65 15.82 -25.74
N LYS A 127 -12.83 15.23 -25.95
CA LYS A 127 -13.83 15.02 -24.90
C LYS A 127 -13.39 13.94 -23.91
N ALA A 128 -12.83 12.85 -24.41
CA ALA A 128 -12.27 11.78 -23.57
C ALA A 128 -11.03 12.25 -22.79
N ARG A 129 -10.16 13.07 -23.40
CA ARG A 129 -9.02 13.69 -22.69
C ARG A 129 -9.47 14.55 -21.52
N LEU A 130 -10.52 15.36 -21.69
CA LEU A 130 -11.04 16.19 -20.59
C LEU A 130 -11.55 15.31 -19.44
N ARG A 131 -12.26 14.23 -19.74
CA ARG A 131 -12.73 13.28 -18.70
C ARG A 131 -11.57 12.56 -18.01
N ALA A 132 -10.56 12.13 -18.79
CA ALA A 132 -9.37 11.50 -18.23
C ALA A 132 -8.60 12.46 -17.32
N ALA A 133 -8.44 13.73 -17.74
CA ALA A 133 -7.82 14.76 -16.91
C ALA A 133 -8.62 15.03 -15.61
N ALA A 134 -9.95 15.08 -15.72
CA ALA A 134 -10.82 15.22 -14.55
C ALA A 134 -10.70 14.02 -13.58
N SER A 135 -10.63 12.78 -14.12
CA SER A 135 -10.40 11.59 -13.27
C SER A 135 -9.03 11.60 -12.60
N ALA A 136 -7.98 12.06 -13.30
CA ALA A 136 -6.66 12.23 -12.71
C ALA A 136 -6.66 13.32 -11.62
N ALA A 137 -7.28 14.46 -11.87
CA ALA A 137 -7.45 15.51 -10.87
C ALA A 137 -8.22 15.03 -9.63
N ALA A 138 -9.30 14.27 -9.84
CA ALA A 138 -10.06 13.65 -8.76
C ALA A 138 -9.20 12.66 -7.95
N LEU A 139 -8.37 11.84 -8.61
CA LEU A 139 -7.45 10.93 -7.95
C LEU A 139 -6.48 11.68 -7.03
N PHE A 140 -5.79 12.69 -7.55
CA PHE A 140 -4.85 13.49 -6.75
C PHE A 140 -5.54 14.23 -5.61
N ALA A 141 -6.74 14.77 -5.84
CA ALA A 141 -7.52 15.44 -4.79
C ALA A 141 -7.93 14.47 -3.68
N LEU A 142 -8.42 13.27 -4.03
CA LEU A 142 -8.83 12.26 -3.06
C LEU A 142 -7.64 11.71 -2.27
N VAL A 143 -6.53 11.40 -2.93
CA VAL A 143 -5.29 10.93 -2.28
C VAL A 143 -4.71 12.04 -1.38
N GLY A 144 -4.71 13.29 -1.84
CA GLY A 144 -4.28 14.44 -1.05
C GLY A 144 -5.17 14.67 0.17
N ALA A 145 -6.48 14.58 0.02
CA ALA A 145 -7.43 14.69 1.14
C ALA A 145 -7.26 13.55 2.15
N ALA A 146 -7.08 12.31 1.68
CA ALA A 146 -6.82 11.16 2.54
C ALA A 146 -5.51 11.34 3.31
N LYS A 147 -4.45 11.83 2.66
CA LYS A 147 -3.16 12.12 3.33
C LYS A 147 -3.27 13.26 4.33
N ALA A 148 -4.00 14.32 3.99
CA ALA A 148 -4.26 15.43 4.92
C ALA A 148 -5.03 14.97 6.16
N ALA A 149 -6.04 14.11 5.99
CA ALA A 149 -6.79 13.52 7.10
C ALA A 149 -5.90 12.62 7.98
N ASP A 150 -5.02 11.82 7.37
CA ASP A 150 -4.02 11.01 8.06
C ASP A 150 -3.08 11.89 8.92
N LEU A 151 -2.49 12.92 8.32
CA LEU A 151 -1.63 13.86 9.04
C LEU A 151 -2.36 14.57 10.17
N ALA A 152 -3.60 15.00 9.96
CA ALA A 152 -4.42 15.62 11.00
C ALA A 152 -4.69 14.65 12.16
N ALA A 153 -5.00 13.39 11.86
CA ALA A 153 -5.22 12.37 12.89
C ALA A 153 -3.96 12.09 13.73
N TYR A 154 -2.78 12.10 13.09
CA TYR A 154 -1.50 11.89 13.78
C TYR A 154 -0.93 13.15 14.47
N SER A 155 -1.52 14.33 14.24
CA SER A 155 -1.06 15.58 14.86
C SER A 155 -1.52 15.78 16.31
N THR A 156 -2.42 14.94 16.82
CA THR A 156 -3.08 15.12 18.12
C THR A 156 -2.72 14.06 19.14
N GLY A 157 -2.54 14.49 20.41
CA GLY A 157 -2.41 13.62 21.58
C GLY A 157 -1.26 12.61 21.51
N GLY A 158 -1.50 11.40 22.02
CA GLY A 158 -0.51 10.32 22.04
C GLY A 158 -0.07 9.82 20.66
N TRP A 159 -0.85 10.09 19.60
CA TRP A 159 -0.47 9.72 18.23
C TRP A 159 0.72 10.51 17.69
N ARG A 160 0.86 11.77 18.11
CA ARG A 160 2.02 12.60 17.76
C ARG A 160 3.31 12.01 18.34
N SER A 161 3.31 11.69 19.63
CA SER A 161 4.46 11.07 20.28
C SER A 161 4.80 9.71 19.68
N PHE A 162 3.77 8.92 19.32
CA PHE A 162 3.98 7.66 18.60
C PHE A 162 4.61 7.87 17.22
N ALA A 163 4.16 8.87 16.46
CA ALA A 163 4.73 9.18 15.15
C ALA A 163 6.18 9.63 15.23
N GLU A 164 6.52 10.49 16.21
CA GLU A 164 7.88 10.95 16.48
C GLU A 164 8.78 9.78 16.88
N TYR A 165 8.33 8.94 17.81
CA TYR A 165 9.04 7.71 18.19
C TYR A 165 9.25 6.76 17.00
N ASN A 166 8.21 6.54 16.19
CA ASN A 166 8.30 5.63 15.05
C ASN A 166 9.24 6.17 13.96
N ALA A 167 9.30 7.48 13.75
CA ALA A 167 10.25 8.11 12.84
C ALA A 167 11.69 7.89 13.31
N ALA A 168 11.99 8.20 14.57
CA ALA A 168 13.31 7.97 15.16
C ALA A 168 13.72 6.49 15.12
N ARG A 169 12.80 5.60 15.45
CA ARG A 169 13.02 4.15 15.37
C ARG A 169 13.34 3.69 13.95
N THR A 170 12.65 4.23 12.93
CA THR A 170 12.87 3.85 11.53
C THR A 170 14.23 4.33 11.06
N GLU A 171 14.64 5.55 11.39
CA GLU A 171 15.99 6.02 11.10
C GLU A 171 17.04 5.12 11.73
N PHE A 172 16.84 4.72 12.99
CA PHE A 172 17.79 3.86 13.69
C PHE A 172 17.88 2.46 13.09
N SER A 173 16.77 1.88 12.65
CA SER A 173 16.71 0.51 12.11
C SER A 173 17.15 0.40 10.66
N ASP A 174 17.03 1.47 9.87
CA ASP A 174 17.46 1.49 8.47
C ASP A 174 18.97 1.73 8.32
N PHE A 175 19.64 2.21 9.38
CA PHE A 175 21.09 2.29 9.42
C PHE A 175 21.72 0.92 9.76
N LYS A 176 22.84 0.62 9.11
CA LYS A 176 23.65 -0.57 9.43
C LYS A 176 24.06 -0.52 10.89
N ILE A 177 23.42 -1.30 11.74
CA ILE A 177 23.81 -1.45 13.12
C ILE A 177 25.12 -2.23 13.12
N TYR A 178 26.19 -1.59 13.56
CA TYR A 178 27.49 -2.21 13.71
C TYR A 178 27.40 -3.38 14.69
N SER A 179 28.25 -4.40 14.48
CA SER A 179 28.23 -5.56 15.38
C SER A 179 28.61 -5.13 16.80
N TYR A 180 28.07 -5.82 17.81
CA TYR A 180 28.36 -5.61 19.24
C TYR A 180 29.85 -5.64 19.62
N THR A 181 30.74 -5.89 18.68
CA THR A 181 32.20 -5.87 18.85
C THR A 181 32.80 -4.47 18.93
N ASP A 182 32.05 -3.43 18.58
CA ASP A 182 32.55 -2.04 18.73
C ASP A 182 32.27 -1.53 20.15
N LYS A 183 33.14 -1.97 21.10
CA LYS A 183 33.02 -1.66 22.53
C LYS A 183 32.92 -0.16 22.84
N THR A 184 33.51 0.69 22.02
CA THR A 184 33.59 2.13 22.27
C THR A 184 32.21 2.80 22.18
N GLN A 185 31.38 2.40 21.24
CA GLN A 185 30.03 2.95 21.11
C GLN A 185 29.06 2.38 22.13
N ILE A 186 29.23 1.11 22.51
CA ILE A 186 28.38 0.42 23.47
C ILE A 186 28.59 0.97 24.87
N GLU A 187 29.86 1.17 25.30
CA GLU A 187 30.20 1.74 26.62
C GLU A 187 29.73 3.19 26.74
N VAL A 188 29.82 4.00 25.69
CA VAL A 188 29.37 5.41 25.71
C VAL A 188 27.84 5.54 25.73
N LEU A 189 27.11 4.64 25.07
CA LEU A 189 25.64 4.71 24.97
C LEU A 189 24.91 3.86 26.01
N GLY A 190 25.63 3.05 26.77
CA GLY A 190 25.05 2.20 27.82
C GLY A 190 24.16 1.06 27.32
N TYR A 191 24.26 0.67 26.04
CA TYR A 191 23.47 -0.42 25.46
C TYR A 191 24.01 -1.79 25.90
N SER A 192 23.10 -2.69 26.22
CA SER A 192 23.40 -4.10 26.49
C SER A 192 23.46 -4.92 25.18
N ALA A 193 24.01 -6.14 25.26
CA ALA A 193 23.96 -7.09 24.12
C ALA A 193 22.52 -7.37 23.68
N ASN A 194 21.59 -7.45 24.63
CA ASN A 194 20.18 -7.66 24.36
C ASN A 194 19.55 -6.49 23.56
N ASP A 195 19.93 -5.25 23.85
CA ASP A 195 19.44 -4.09 23.12
C ASP A 195 19.89 -4.14 21.64
N PHE A 196 21.13 -4.60 21.39
CA PHE A 196 21.64 -4.81 20.03
C PHE A 196 20.90 -5.93 19.30
N ASP A 197 20.63 -7.04 19.96
CA ASP A 197 19.88 -8.15 19.36
C ASP A 197 18.42 -7.76 19.08
N MET A 198 17.81 -6.97 19.93
CA MET A 198 16.47 -6.41 19.72
C MET A 198 16.46 -5.46 18.51
N LEU A 199 17.42 -4.56 18.40
CA LEU A 199 17.55 -3.64 17.27
C LEU A 199 17.81 -4.38 15.96
N LYS A 200 18.68 -5.39 15.98
CA LYS A 200 19.08 -6.17 14.82
C LYS A 200 17.96 -7.08 14.30
N SER A 201 17.14 -7.62 15.19
CA SER A 201 16.01 -8.52 14.86
C SER A 201 14.69 -7.78 14.63
N TRP A 202 14.64 -6.46 14.73
CA TRP A 202 13.38 -5.69 14.74
C TRP A 202 12.41 -6.10 15.85
N SER A 203 12.89 -6.82 16.84
CA SER A 203 12.09 -7.33 17.95
C SER A 203 12.06 -6.28 19.06
N PHE A 204 11.10 -5.35 18.98
CA PHE A 204 10.84 -4.35 20.03
C PHE A 204 9.92 -4.90 21.14
N TYR A 205 9.78 -6.21 21.22
CA TYR A 205 9.00 -6.87 22.25
C TYR A 205 9.91 -7.11 23.47
N ALA A 206 9.80 -6.26 24.47
CA ALA A 206 10.38 -6.49 25.78
C ALA A 206 9.30 -7.16 26.67
N PRO A 207 9.40 -8.44 27.00
CA PRO A 207 8.41 -9.12 27.84
C PRO A 207 8.37 -8.58 29.27
N GLU A 208 9.33 -7.73 29.64
CA GLU A 208 9.48 -7.17 31.00
C GLU A 208 8.75 -5.81 31.17
N VAL A 209 8.10 -5.29 30.14
CA VAL A 209 7.43 -3.97 30.16
C VAL A 209 5.90 -4.07 30.21
N PHE A 210 5.33 -5.30 30.30
CA PHE A 210 3.88 -5.52 30.40
C PHE A 210 3.51 -6.34 31.62
#